data_09c1c0e357f2561a39e8f8779e8c60b4
#
_entry.id   09c1c0e357f2561a39e8f8779e8c60b4
#
_cell.length_a   1.000
_cell.length_b   1.000
_cell.length_c   1.000
_cell.angle_alpha   90.00
_cell.angle_beta   90.00
_cell.angle_gamma   90.00
#
_symmetry.space_group_name_H-M   'P 1'
#
loop_
_entity.id
_entity.type
_entity.pdbx_description
1 polymer ?
#
loop_
_entity_poly.entity_id
_entity_poly.type
_entity_poly.pdbx_seq_one_letter_code
_entity_poly.pdbx_strand_id
1 'polypeptide(L)'
;MNQAEDPTPSHNPMHRVLGNFWILIRGRGAAAVMAFAATALMARSLGPTEFGLVVLMHTYVMLVRALLDFGSMDAIVRYGVPAHDASDNYALGKLIKVCRRIDHQASITATLLALLVAPFAGPAMGLDTQHVMLLMAYSLVLLTTSTGTATGILRLYDHFDILGRQMTIAPTIRFVGAATAWSIGAPIQVFVGIWASAYATENFYMIWQANQKYKTQIKIPLAGVSIKDASLGDFSGLRHFLWVTYWQSNLDVLPKHITTLLVGYLLGPAEAGLIRLAREIASMLAMPALLIRQVVFVDLTRSWHQASNAFDVVAYRTAVLGGALGLFFVLISYFFGEYLLGGLLGTEFVAAKSVLTLMLLAATFDLAASPLLSALYAMGQALKALRIHMLSTAIYLVLFVVLTKHLGLIGAGLAACCGSVIMLSGMLVQLKHTRKT
;
A
#
# COMPACT_ATOMS: atom_id res chain seq x y z
N MET A 1 50.05 -34.14 -1.42
CA MET A 1 49.70 -32.71 -1.27
C MET A 1 48.21 -32.56 -1.52
N ASN A 2 47.44 -32.63 -0.41
CA ASN A 2 45.99 -32.47 -0.44
C ASN A 2 45.67 -30.99 -0.62
N GLN A 3 45.00 -30.64 -1.72
CA GLN A 3 44.30 -29.37 -1.82
C GLN A 3 43.00 -29.51 -1.02
N ALA A 4 42.93 -28.81 0.09
CA ALA A 4 41.70 -28.63 0.83
C ALA A 4 40.75 -27.77 -0.02
N GLU A 5 39.65 -28.38 -0.46
CA GLU A 5 38.49 -27.64 -1.00
C GLU A 5 37.95 -26.75 0.08
N ASP A 6 38.00 -25.42 -0.14
CA ASP A 6 37.29 -24.45 0.65
C ASP A 6 35.78 -24.77 0.64
N PRO A 7 35.12 -24.88 1.78
CA PRO A 7 33.69 -25.11 1.82
C PRO A 7 32.97 -23.88 1.25
N THR A 8 32.41 -24.03 0.06
CA THR A 8 31.44 -23.06 -0.47
C THR A 8 30.39 -22.79 0.60
N PRO A 9 30.10 -21.49 0.96
CA PRO A 9 29.11 -21.19 1.98
C PRO A 9 27.77 -21.76 1.54
N SER A 10 27.26 -22.72 2.31
CA SER A 10 25.93 -23.30 2.12
C SER A 10 24.92 -22.16 2.20
N HIS A 11 24.47 -21.66 1.05
CA HIS A 11 23.41 -20.66 0.97
C HIS A 11 22.09 -21.31 1.39
N ASN A 12 21.84 -21.31 2.70
CA ASN A 12 20.55 -21.71 3.24
C ASN A 12 19.51 -20.68 2.70
N PRO A 13 18.58 -21.08 1.81
CA PRO A 13 17.62 -20.14 1.19
C PRO A 13 16.84 -19.34 2.22
N MET A 14 16.61 -19.93 3.39
CA MET A 14 15.90 -19.29 4.50
C MET A 14 16.68 -18.11 5.12
N HIS A 15 18.01 -18.21 5.23
CA HIS A 15 18.86 -17.12 5.72
C HIS A 15 18.82 -15.90 4.80
N ARG A 16 18.82 -16.12 3.48
CA ARG A 16 18.69 -15.08 2.46
C ARG A 16 17.32 -14.42 2.51
N VAL A 17 16.25 -15.21 2.61
CA VAL A 17 14.87 -14.71 2.76
C VAL A 17 14.72 -13.87 4.03
N LEU A 18 15.24 -14.35 5.17
CA LEU A 18 15.18 -13.62 6.44
C LEU A 18 16.03 -12.34 6.40
N GLY A 19 17.21 -12.35 5.79
CA GLY A 19 18.05 -11.19 5.61
C GLY A 19 17.34 -10.08 4.81
N ASN A 20 16.80 -10.43 3.64
CA ASN A 20 16.05 -9.51 2.78
C ASN A 20 14.80 -8.96 3.49
N PHE A 21 14.13 -9.79 4.27
CA PHE A 21 12.98 -9.41 5.08
C PHE A 21 13.33 -8.36 6.15
N TRP A 22 14.41 -8.55 6.90
CA TRP A 22 14.85 -7.58 7.91
C TRP A 22 15.25 -6.23 7.32
N ILE A 23 15.89 -6.21 6.14
CA ILE A 23 16.22 -4.97 5.43
C ILE A 23 14.95 -4.19 5.07
N LEU A 24 13.95 -4.88 4.52
CA LEU A 24 12.68 -4.26 4.14
C LEU A 24 11.90 -3.75 5.36
N ILE A 25 11.91 -4.48 6.48
CA ILE A 25 11.18 -4.07 7.70
C ILE A 25 11.80 -2.85 8.35
N ARG A 26 13.14 -2.82 8.50
CA ARG A 26 13.82 -1.65 9.07
C ARG A 26 13.58 -0.41 8.21
N GLY A 27 13.65 -0.55 6.88
CA GLY A 27 13.34 0.52 5.95
C GLY A 27 11.89 1.01 6.09
N ARG A 28 10.93 0.08 6.17
CA ARG A 28 9.49 0.42 6.34
C ARG A 28 9.19 1.10 7.67
N GLY A 29 9.78 0.63 8.77
CA GLY A 29 9.59 1.23 10.09
C GLY A 29 10.09 2.68 10.15
N ALA A 30 11.31 2.92 9.73
CA ALA A 30 11.87 4.27 9.65
C ALA A 30 11.06 5.17 8.70
N ALA A 31 10.69 4.65 7.52
CA ALA A 31 9.86 5.36 6.56
C ALA A 31 8.49 5.74 7.14
N ALA A 32 7.84 4.85 7.88
CA ALA A 32 6.53 5.11 8.49
C ALA A 32 6.61 6.23 9.54
N VAL A 33 7.63 6.21 10.40
CA VAL A 33 7.84 7.26 11.41
C VAL A 33 8.10 8.62 10.74
N MET A 34 9.00 8.66 9.74
CA MET A 34 9.28 9.91 9.01
C MET A 34 8.05 10.40 8.23
N ALA A 35 7.29 9.50 7.59
CA ALA A 35 6.08 9.86 6.87
C ALA A 35 5.03 10.46 7.81
N PHE A 36 4.81 9.85 8.98
CA PHE A 36 3.89 10.37 9.98
C PHE A 36 4.36 11.73 10.52
N ALA A 37 5.64 11.87 10.85
CA ALA A 37 6.19 13.15 11.30
C ALA A 37 6.03 14.26 10.25
N ALA A 38 6.28 13.95 8.95
CA ALA A 38 6.04 14.89 7.85
C ALA A 38 4.57 15.29 7.75
N THR A 39 3.65 14.32 7.87
CA THR A 39 2.21 14.55 7.84
C THR A 39 1.76 15.40 9.05
N ALA A 40 2.30 15.12 10.24
CA ALA A 40 2.00 15.88 11.45
C ALA A 40 2.49 17.34 11.35
N LEU A 41 3.70 17.57 10.84
CA LEU A 41 4.22 18.93 10.62
C LEU A 41 3.38 19.69 9.60
N MET A 42 2.99 19.05 8.49
CA MET A 42 2.12 19.65 7.48
C MET A 42 0.74 19.99 8.07
N ALA A 43 0.13 19.06 8.82
CA ALA A 43 -1.16 19.29 9.47
C ALA A 43 -1.09 20.48 10.44
N ARG A 44 -0.04 20.53 11.26
CA ARG A 44 0.16 21.61 12.23
C ARG A 44 0.44 22.98 11.58
N SER A 45 1.08 22.99 10.39
CA SER A 45 1.37 24.21 9.64
C SER A 45 0.13 24.78 8.94
N LEU A 46 -0.67 23.90 8.34
CA LEU A 46 -1.76 24.30 7.45
C LEU A 46 -3.13 24.36 8.14
N GLY A 47 -3.29 23.72 9.30
CA GLY A 47 -4.60 23.52 9.91
C GLY A 47 -5.47 22.50 9.15
N PRO A 48 -6.66 22.15 9.70
CA PRO A 48 -7.46 21.04 9.19
C PRO A 48 -7.92 21.21 7.74
N THR A 49 -8.32 22.42 7.35
CA THR A 49 -8.90 22.67 6.02
C THR A 49 -7.87 22.58 4.90
N GLU A 50 -6.77 23.34 4.99
CA GLU A 50 -5.72 23.30 3.95
C GLU A 50 -5.00 21.96 3.93
N PHE A 51 -4.75 21.37 5.10
CA PHE A 51 -4.24 20.00 5.20
C PHE A 51 -5.17 19.02 4.47
N GLY A 52 -6.49 19.12 4.69
CA GLY A 52 -7.48 18.31 4.02
C GLY A 52 -7.49 18.49 2.50
N LEU A 53 -7.28 19.72 2.00
CA LEU A 53 -7.12 19.96 0.55
C LEU A 53 -5.91 19.21 -0.02
N VAL A 54 -4.74 19.25 0.66
CA VAL A 54 -3.57 18.48 0.23
C VAL A 54 -3.86 16.98 0.24
N VAL A 55 -4.53 16.49 1.28
CA VAL A 55 -4.94 15.08 1.38
C VAL A 55 -5.84 14.67 0.23
N LEU A 56 -6.83 15.49 -0.13
CA LEU A 56 -7.73 15.22 -1.25
C LEU A 56 -7.00 15.21 -2.59
N MET A 57 -6.14 16.21 -2.85
CA MET A 57 -5.32 16.26 -4.06
C MET A 57 -4.43 15.02 -4.17
N HIS A 58 -3.73 14.66 -3.08
CA HIS A 58 -2.88 13.48 -3.05
C HIS A 58 -3.68 12.19 -3.29
N THR A 59 -4.82 12.05 -2.60
CA THR A 59 -5.69 10.86 -2.72
C THR A 59 -6.26 10.72 -4.12
N TYR A 60 -6.64 11.83 -4.77
CA TYR A 60 -7.09 11.86 -6.16
C TYR A 60 -6.01 11.33 -7.11
N VAL A 61 -4.79 11.86 -7.01
CA VAL A 61 -3.66 11.42 -7.84
C VAL A 61 -3.33 9.94 -7.61
N MET A 62 -3.36 9.48 -6.35
CA MET A 62 -3.13 8.09 -6.01
C MET A 62 -4.26 7.15 -6.49
N LEU A 63 -5.51 7.61 -6.49
CA LEU A 63 -6.64 6.87 -7.06
C LEU A 63 -6.45 6.67 -8.57
N VAL A 64 -6.14 7.75 -9.31
CA VAL A 64 -5.93 7.67 -10.75
C VAL A 64 -4.74 6.77 -11.08
N ARG A 65 -3.65 6.86 -10.31
CA ARG A 65 -2.51 5.93 -10.41
C ARG A 65 -2.94 4.47 -10.26
N ALA A 66 -3.69 4.17 -9.19
CA ALA A 66 -4.14 2.80 -8.90
C ALA A 66 -5.05 2.23 -10.00
N LEU A 67 -5.93 3.06 -10.56
CA LEU A 67 -6.82 2.67 -11.67
C LEU A 67 -6.06 2.26 -12.94
N LEU A 68 -4.80 2.67 -13.09
CA LEU A 68 -4.00 2.41 -14.29
C LEU A 68 -2.69 1.64 -13.99
N ASP A 69 -2.59 1.00 -12.82
CA ASP A 69 -1.50 0.09 -12.46
C ASP A 69 -1.85 -1.35 -12.86
N PHE A 70 -1.23 -1.84 -13.93
CA PHE A 70 -1.49 -3.18 -14.49
C PHE A 70 -0.61 -4.29 -13.93
N GLY A 71 0.15 -4.06 -12.86
CA GLY A 71 0.94 -5.11 -12.21
C GLY A 71 2.14 -5.61 -13.03
N SER A 72 2.78 -4.74 -13.81
CA SER A 72 3.97 -5.08 -14.62
C SER A 72 5.10 -5.69 -13.79
N MET A 73 5.22 -5.30 -12.50
CA MET A 73 6.16 -5.88 -11.55
C MET A 73 5.97 -7.40 -11.41
N ASP A 74 4.73 -7.83 -11.15
CA ASP A 74 4.42 -9.25 -10.94
C ASP A 74 4.58 -10.05 -12.23
N ALA A 75 4.29 -9.44 -13.38
CA ALA A 75 4.51 -10.04 -14.69
C ALA A 75 6.01 -10.31 -14.95
N ILE A 76 6.88 -9.34 -14.64
CA ILE A 76 8.33 -9.53 -14.81
C ILE A 76 8.85 -10.63 -13.89
N VAL A 77 8.40 -10.69 -12.64
CA VAL A 77 8.82 -11.76 -11.75
C VAL A 77 8.32 -13.13 -12.26
N ARG A 78 7.04 -13.25 -12.61
CA ARG A 78 6.45 -14.53 -13.02
C ARG A 78 7.01 -15.07 -14.32
N TYR A 79 7.13 -14.24 -15.34
CA TYR A 79 7.58 -14.67 -16.68
C TYR A 79 9.09 -14.46 -16.90
N GLY A 80 9.71 -13.57 -16.12
CA GLY A 80 11.13 -13.28 -16.21
C GLY A 80 12.02 -14.28 -15.51
N VAL A 81 11.59 -14.88 -14.37
CA VAL A 81 12.38 -15.89 -13.66
C VAL A 81 12.71 -17.10 -14.55
N PRO A 82 11.76 -17.74 -15.24
CA PRO A 82 12.08 -18.85 -16.14
C PRO A 82 13.04 -18.45 -17.28
N ALA A 83 12.87 -17.27 -17.88
CA ALA A 83 13.75 -16.77 -18.93
C ALA A 83 15.16 -16.47 -18.40
N HIS A 84 15.26 -15.93 -17.19
CA HIS A 84 16.53 -15.67 -16.51
C HIS A 84 17.29 -16.97 -16.20
N ASP A 85 16.60 -17.97 -15.62
CA ASP A 85 17.19 -19.25 -15.27
C ASP A 85 17.65 -20.04 -16.51
N ALA A 86 16.92 -19.91 -17.62
CA ALA A 86 17.30 -20.46 -18.92
C ALA A 86 18.39 -19.63 -19.65
N SER A 87 18.85 -18.51 -19.06
CA SER A 87 19.78 -17.56 -19.70
C SER A 87 19.27 -17.01 -21.04
N ASP A 88 17.94 -17.03 -21.26
CA ASP A 88 17.30 -16.46 -22.45
C ASP A 88 17.13 -14.94 -22.29
N ASN A 89 18.24 -14.24 -22.47
CA ASN A 89 18.27 -12.78 -22.38
C ASN A 89 17.41 -12.08 -23.43
N TYR A 90 17.14 -12.75 -24.57
CA TYR A 90 16.31 -12.19 -25.63
C TYR A 90 14.81 -12.18 -25.22
N ALA A 91 14.30 -13.31 -24.74
CA ALA A 91 12.93 -13.38 -24.20
C ALA A 91 12.73 -12.41 -23.03
N LEU A 92 13.71 -12.35 -22.10
CA LEU A 92 13.69 -11.42 -20.99
C LEU A 92 13.69 -9.95 -21.47
N GLY A 93 14.50 -9.61 -22.45
CA GLY A 93 14.52 -8.28 -23.06
C GLY A 93 13.19 -7.90 -23.71
N LYS A 94 12.53 -8.83 -24.42
CA LYS A 94 11.19 -8.64 -24.98
C LYS A 94 10.15 -8.40 -23.88
N LEU A 95 10.14 -9.22 -22.83
CA LEU A 95 9.22 -9.06 -21.69
C LEU A 95 9.35 -7.69 -21.06
N ILE A 96 10.58 -7.27 -20.74
CA ILE A 96 10.86 -5.95 -20.15
C ILE A 96 10.39 -4.81 -21.05
N LYS A 97 10.58 -4.91 -22.37
CA LYS A 97 10.07 -3.92 -23.31
C LYS A 97 8.55 -3.83 -23.34
N VAL A 98 7.87 -4.98 -23.34
CA VAL A 98 6.39 -5.02 -23.30
C VAL A 98 5.88 -4.38 -22.02
N CYS A 99 6.40 -4.79 -20.86
CA CYS A 99 6.00 -4.25 -19.57
C CYS A 99 6.29 -2.73 -19.45
N ARG A 100 7.47 -2.28 -19.93
CA ARG A 100 7.83 -0.86 -19.94
C ARG A 100 6.89 -0.03 -20.83
N ARG A 101 6.47 -0.56 -21.99
CA ARG A 101 5.46 0.10 -22.83
C ARG A 101 4.14 0.24 -22.12
N ILE A 102 3.67 -0.83 -21.43
CA ILE A 102 2.44 -0.80 -20.64
C ILE A 102 2.54 0.27 -19.56
N ASP A 103 3.63 0.30 -18.78
CA ASP A 103 3.84 1.28 -17.72
C ASP A 103 3.86 2.72 -18.24
N HIS A 104 4.53 2.99 -19.36
CA HIS A 104 4.56 4.32 -19.95
C HIS A 104 3.20 4.74 -20.50
N GLN A 105 2.50 3.85 -21.21
CA GLN A 105 1.14 4.13 -21.68
C GLN A 105 0.20 4.38 -20.53
N ALA A 106 0.28 3.57 -19.47
CA ALA A 106 -0.50 3.74 -18.25
C ALA A 106 -0.24 5.09 -17.59
N SER A 107 1.03 5.50 -17.42
CA SER A 107 1.38 6.78 -16.78
C SER A 107 0.93 7.99 -17.59
N ILE A 108 1.05 7.95 -18.92
CA ILE A 108 0.55 9.01 -19.81
C ILE A 108 -0.97 9.08 -19.74
N THR A 109 -1.65 7.93 -19.89
CA THR A 109 -3.12 7.86 -19.81
C THR A 109 -3.63 8.32 -18.45
N ALA A 110 -2.95 7.94 -17.35
CA ALA A 110 -3.25 8.40 -16.00
C ALA A 110 -3.16 9.93 -15.89
N THR A 111 -2.10 10.50 -16.44
CA THR A 111 -1.91 11.95 -16.41
C THR A 111 -2.99 12.68 -17.21
N LEU A 112 -3.27 12.22 -18.42
CA LEU A 112 -4.31 12.81 -19.27
C LEU A 112 -5.69 12.69 -18.63
N LEU A 113 -6.02 11.52 -18.07
CA LEU A 113 -7.26 11.29 -17.33
C LEU A 113 -7.36 12.20 -16.10
N ALA A 114 -6.27 12.32 -15.33
CA ALA A 114 -6.24 13.18 -14.15
C ALA A 114 -6.45 14.66 -14.54
N LEU A 115 -5.79 15.16 -15.58
CA LEU A 115 -5.95 16.52 -16.05
C LEU A 115 -7.37 16.79 -16.60
N LEU A 116 -7.95 15.82 -17.31
CA LEU A 116 -9.30 15.94 -17.88
C LEU A 116 -10.38 15.96 -16.79
N VAL A 117 -10.23 15.13 -15.75
CA VAL A 117 -11.23 14.96 -14.68
C VAL A 117 -11.08 15.99 -13.56
N ALA A 118 -9.88 16.54 -13.33
CA ALA A 118 -9.61 17.49 -12.24
C ALA A 118 -10.55 18.71 -12.22
N PRO A 119 -10.90 19.37 -13.35
CA PRO A 119 -11.81 20.52 -13.34
C PRO A 119 -13.23 20.18 -12.86
N PHE A 120 -13.65 18.92 -12.96
CA PHE A 120 -14.96 18.45 -12.51
C PHE A 120 -14.90 17.89 -11.07
N ALA A 121 -13.89 17.07 -10.81
CA ALA A 121 -13.71 16.44 -9.50
C ALA A 121 -13.25 17.43 -8.42
N GLY A 122 -12.42 18.41 -8.77
CA GLY A 122 -11.90 19.40 -7.83
C GLY A 122 -13.01 20.19 -7.09
N PRO A 123 -13.90 20.89 -7.81
CA PRO A 123 -15.01 21.60 -7.17
C PRO A 123 -15.92 20.68 -6.35
N ALA A 124 -16.18 19.46 -6.81
CA ALA A 124 -16.95 18.46 -6.07
C ALA A 124 -16.30 18.05 -4.73
N MET A 125 -14.97 18.20 -4.60
CA MET A 125 -14.21 17.95 -3.38
C MET A 125 -13.98 19.25 -2.54
N GLY A 126 -14.60 20.37 -2.91
CA GLY A 126 -14.45 21.66 -2.22
C GLY A 126 -13.19 22.44 -2.60
N LEU A 127 -12.54 22.13 -3.72
CA LEU A 127 -11.41 22.88 -4.24
C LEU A 127 -11.91 24.09 -5.04
N ASP A 128 -11.39 25.26 -4.76
CA ASP A 128 -11.61 26.45 -5.60
C ASP A 128 -10.74 26.41 -6.88
N THR A 129 -10.86 27.42 -7.73
CA THR A 129 -10.15 27.46 -9.02
C THR A 129 -8.63 27.40 -8.85
N GLN A 130 -8.06 28.05 -7.80
CA GLN A 130 -6.61 28.04 -7.57
C GLN A 130 -6.15 26.65 -7.13
N HIS A 131 -6.89 26.00 -6.24
CA HIS A 131 -6.59 24.64 -5.79
C HIS A 131 -6.79 23.59 -6.90
N VAL A 132 -7.75 23.80 -7.83
CA VAL A 132 -7.89 22.93 -9.02
C VAL A 132 -6.67 23.07 -9.94
N MET A 133 -6.15 24.28 -10.17
CA MET A 133 -4.90 24.46 -10.91
C MET A 133 -3.73 23.77 -10.23
N LEU A 134 -3.64 23.86 -8.90
CA LEU A 134 -2.62 23.17 -8.11
C LEU A 134 -2.75 21.65 -8.20
N LEU A 135 -3.98 21.12 -8.18
CA LEU A 135 -4.27 19.70 -8.40
C LEU A 135 -3.80 19.24 -9.79
N MET A 136 -4.09 20.04 -10.84
CA MET A 136 -3.63 19.74 -12.19
C MET A 136 -2.10 19.73 -12.27
N ALA A 137 -1.42 20.72 -11.68
CA ALA A 137 0.03 20.76 -11.60
C ALA A 137 0.59 19.55 -10.85
N TYR A 138 -0.03 19.18 -9.71
CA TYR A 138 0.36 18.01 -8.94
C TYR A 138 0.15 16.70 -9.72
N SER A 139 -0.90 16.61 -10.54
CA SER A 139 -1.20 15.43 -11.37
C SER A 139 -0.10 15.10 -12.39
N LEU A 140 0.74 16.07 -12.75
CA LEU A 140 1.89 15.83 -13.64
C LEU A 140 2.91 14.84 -13.04
N VAL A 141 2.90 14.63 -11.72
CA VAL A 141 3.74 13.61 -11.07
C VAL A 141 3.43 12.20 -11.57
N LEU A 142 2.21 11.97 -12.10
CA LEU A 142 1.82 10.69 -12.70
C LEU A 142 2.70 10.27 -13.88
N LEU A 143 3.29 11.23 -14.62
CA LEU A 143 4.26 10.93 -15.69
C LEU A 143 5.49 10.17 -15.17
N THR A 144 5.82 10.29 -13.90
CA THR A 144 6.97 9.62 -13.27
C THR A 144 6.63 8.22 -12.75
N THR A 145 5.36 7.79 -12.77
CA THR A 145 4.90 6.58 -12.07
C THR A 145 5.10 5.27 -12.81
N SER A 146 5.80 5.27 -13.96
CA SER A 146 6.12 4.05 -14.70
C SER A 146 7.20 3.18 -14.01
N THR A 147 6.95 2.81 -12.76
CA THR A 147 7.92 2.12 -11.87
C THR A 147 7.71 0.62 -11.75
N GLY A 148 6.61 0.06 -12.27
CA GLY A 148 6.30 -1.36 -12.18
C GLY A 148 7.40 -2.24 -12.77
N THR A 149 7.80 -1.98 -14.00
CA THR A 149 8.91 -2.65 -14.67
C THR A 149 10.23 -2.50 -13.90
N ALA A 150 10.53 -1.30 -13.39
CA ALA A 150 11.75 -1.05 -12.62
C ALA A 150 11.79 -1.90 -11.35
N THR A 151 10.68 -1.93 -10.60
CA THR A 151 10.53 -2.77 -9.41
C THR A 151 10.68 -4.26 -9.73
N GLY A 152 10.08 -4.70 -10.84
CA GLY A 152 10.17 -6.10 -11.32
C GLY A 152 11.61 -6.51 -11.63
N ILE A 153 12.38 -5.68 -12.33
CA ILE A 153 13.80 -5.91 -12.62
C ILE A 153 14.61 -6.04 -11.33
N LEU A 154 14.45 -5.10 -10.39
CA LEU A 154 15.20 -5.13 -9.14
C LEU A 154 14.87 -6.37 -8.29
N ARG A 155 13.63 -6.84 -8.30
CA ARG A 155 13.22 -8.09 -7.63
C ARG A 155 13.77 -9.33 -8.32
N LEU A 156 13.75 -9.36 -9.65
CA LEU A 156 14.27 -10.47 -10.44
C LEU A 156 15.77 -10.75 -10.15
N TYR A 157 16.53 -9.67 -9.91
CA TYR A 157 17.96 -9.74 -9.60
C TYR A 157 18.28 -9.61 -8.10
N ASP A 158 17.31 -9.83 -7.22
CA ASP A 158 17.46 -9.82 -5.75
C ASP A 158 18.03 -8.52 -5.15
N HIS A 159 17.88 -7.38 -5.83
CA HIS A 159 18.31 -6.09 -5.33
C HIS A 159 17.34 -5.48 -4.28
N PHE A 160 17.06 -6.24 -3.22
CA PHE A 160 16.17 -5.82 -2.13
C PHE A 160 16.74 -4.68 -1.27
N ASP A 161 18.06 -4.48 -1.27
CA ASP A 161 18.74 -3.35 -0.66
C ASP A 161 18.32 -2.02 -1.32
N ILE A 162 18.24 -1.97 -2.65
CA ILE A 162 17.78 -0.80 -3.42
C ILE A 162 16.31 -0.54 -3.13
N LEU A 163 15.48 -1.58 -3.10
CA LEU A 163 14.06 -1.48 -2.77
C LEU A 163 13.84 -0.97 -1.33
N GLY A 164 14.67 -1.41 -0.39
CA GLY A 164 14.64 -0.92 0.99
C GLY A 164 15.02 0.56 1.12
N ARG A 165 16.06 0.99 0.41
CA ARG A 165 16.49 2.41 0.39
C ARG A 165 15.44 3.31 -0.27
N GLN A 166 14.85 2.87 -1.37
CA GLN A 166 13.80 3.63 -2.06
C GLN A 166 12.65 4.00 -1.12
N MET A 167 12.21 3.07 -0.24
CA MET A 167 11.11 3.31 0.69
C MET A 167 11.36 4.47 1.66
N THR A 168 12.60 4.90 1.86
CA THR A 168 12.95 6.01 2.76
C THR A 168 13.09 7.34 2.04
N ILE A 169 13.23 7.38 0.71
CA ILE A 169 13.51 8.61 -0.05
C ILE A 169 12.37 9.62 0.08
N ALA A 170 11.15 9.24 -0.32
CA ALA A 170 10.02 10.16 -0.27
C ALA A 170 9.66 10.58 1.16
N PRO A 171 9.61 9.69 2.18
CA PRO A 171 9.42 10.10 3.57
C PRO A 171 10.47 11.08 4.08
N THR A 172 11.75 10.88 3.73
CA THR A 172 12.84 11.80 4.13
C THR A 172 12.67 13.18 3.51
N ILE A 173 12.43 13.25 2.20
CA ILE A 173 12.21 14.52 1.49
C ILE A 173 10.99 15.26 2.07
N ARG A 174 9.89 14.54 2.31
CA ARG A 174 8.69 15.12 2.93
C ARG A 174 8.96 15.62 4.34
N PHE A 175 9.67 14.86 5.17
CA PHE A 175 9.97 15.24 6.54
C PHE A 175 10.85 16.49 6.57
N VAL A 176 11.97 16.50 5.85
CA VAL A 176 12.88 17.65 5.79
C VAL A 176 12.15 18.86 5.16
N GLY A 177 11.45 18.64 4.05
CA GLY A 177 10.69 19.69 3.37
C GLY A 177 9.56 20.25 4.24
N ALA A 178 8.79 19.41 4.93
CA ALA A 178 7.74 19.87 5.84
C ALA A 178 8.30 20.62 7.05
N ALA A 179 9.43 20.19 7.61
CA ALA A 179 10.08 20.88 8.72
C ALA A 179 10.58 22.28 8.30
N THR A 180 11.18 22.40 7.13
CA THR A 180 11.61 23.70 6.58
C THR A 180 10.41 24.60 6.24
N ALA A 181 9.38 24.05 5.57
CA ALA A 181 8.18 24.78 5.22
C ALA A 181 7.43 25.29 6.48
N TRP A 182 7.33 24.46 7.51
CA TRP A 182 6.75 24.84 8.80
C TRP A 182 7.53 25.97 9.47
N SER A 183 8.86 25.93 9.48
CA SER A 183 9.70 26.95 10.13
C SER A 183 9.59 28.34 9.52
N ILE A 184 9.23 28.42 8.22
CA ILE A 184 9.05 29.70 7.50
C ILE A 184 7.57 30.10 7.28
N GLY A 185 6.64 29.32 7.81
CA GLY A 185 5.20 29.57 7.61
C GLY A 185 4.76 29.49 6.15
N ALA A 186 5.29 28.49 5.41
CA ALA A 186 5.06 28.38 3.99
C ALA A 186 3.58 28.07 3.64
N PRO A 187 3.07 28.57 2.50
CA PRO A 187 1.69 28.32 2.06
C PRO A 187 1.54 26.89 1.46
N ILE A 188 0.27 26.47 1.28
CA ILE A 188 -0.10 25.12 0.78
C ILE A 188 0.63 24.69 -0.50
N GLN A 189 0.91 25.63 -1.42
CA GLN A 189 1.58 25.35 -2.70
C GLN A 189 2.97 24.73 -2.47
N VAL A 190 3.70 25.19 -1.45
CA VAL A 190 5.02 24.67 -1.11
C VAL A 190 4.92 23.21 -0.61
N PHE A 191 3.96 22.89 0.23
CA PHE A 191 3.73 21.52 0.68
C PHE A 191 3.36 20.59 -0.47
N VAL A 192 2.47 21.02 -1.37
CA VAL A 192 2.14 20.24 -2.58
C VAL A 192 3.37 20.02 -3.45
N GLY A 193 4.22 21.05 -3.63
CA GLY A 193 5.50 20.96 -4.35
C GLY A 193 6.48 19.97 -3.69
N ILE A 194 6.58 19.97 -2.35
CA ILE A 194 7.40 19.00 -1.59
C ILE A 194 6.88 17.58 -1.81
N TRP A 195 5.56 17.35 -1.76
CA TRP A 195 4.97 16.03 -2.01
C TRP A 195 5.21 15.56 -3.45
N ALA A 196 5.07 16.46 -4.43
CA ALA A 196 5.34 16.17 -5.84
C ALA A 196 6.81 15.81 -6.07
N SER A 197 7.73 16.62 -5.55
CA SER A 197 9.18 16.41 -5.69
C SER A 197 9.63 15.11 -5.00
N ALA A 198 9.10 14.79 -3.83
CA ALA A 198 9.38 13.57 -3.11
C ALA A 198 8.99 12.32 -3.93
N TYR A 199 7.78 12.33 -4.50
CA TYR A 199 7.30 11.25 -5.37
C TYR A 199 8.12 11.13 -6.65
N ALA A 200 8.38 12.25 -7.32
CA ALA A 200 9.16 12.25 -8.55
C ALA A 200 10.58 11.71 -8.29
N THR A 201 11.25 12.17 -7.23
CA THR A 201 12.61 11.74 -6.88
C THR A 201 12.65 10.24 -6.56
N GLU A 202 11.68 9.72 -5.80
CA GLU A 202 11.57 8.30 -5.49
C GLU A 202 11.40 7.47 -6.77
N ASN A 203 10.51 7.88 -7.67
CA ASN A 203 10.25 7.18 -8.93
C ASN A 203 11.46 7.24 -9.87
N PHE A 204 12.11 8.39 -10.01
CA PHE A 204 13.34 8.54 -10.79
C PHE A 204 14.47 7.68 -10.25
N TYR A 205 14.65 7.63 -8.93
CA TYR A 205 15.65 6.77 -8.31
C TYR A 205 15.43 5.30 -8.69
N MET A 206 14.18 4.81 -8.61
CA MET A 206 13.82 3.44 -8.98
C MET A 206 14.14 3.15 -10.44
N ILE A 207 13.68 4.01 -11.35
CA ILE A 207 13.90 3.84 -12.80
C ILE A 207 15.39 3.88 -13.13
N TRP A 208 16.12 4.79 -12.52
CA TRP A 208 17.57 4.93 -12.71
C TRP A 208 18.33 3.70 -12.25
N GLN A 209 18.08 3.23 -11.01
CA GLN A 209 18.73 2.05 -10.46
C GLN A 209 18.42 0.78 -11.28
N ALA A 210 17.16 0.58 -11.64
CA ALA A 210 16.77 -0.55 -12.47
C ALA A 210 17.46 -0.53 -13.83
N ASN A 211 17.58 0.65 -14.46
CA ASN A 211 18.28 0.80 -15.73
C ASN A 211 19.79 0.52 -15.62
N GLN A 212 20.42 0.95 -14.53
CA GLN A 212 21.84 0.64 -14.27
C GLN A 212 22.05 -0.88 -14.10
N LYS A 213 21.22 -1.53 -13.29
CA LYS A 213 21.31 -2.98 -13.06
C LYS A 213 21.00 -3.77 -14.33
N TYR A 214 19.99 -3.34 -15.08
CA TYR A 214 19.68 -3.95 -16.38
C TYR A 214 20.89 -3.92 -17.33
N LYS A 215 21.54 -2.77 -17.49
CA LYS A 215 22.71 -2.61 -18.38
C LYS A 215 23.90 -3.48 -17.95
N THR A 216 24.11 -3.66 -16.67
CA THR A 216 25.26 -4.42 -16.14
C THR A 216 25.06 -5.93 -16.15
N GLN A 217 23.81 -6.39 -16.00
CA GLN A 217 23.50 -7.81 -15.83
C GLN A 217 22.99 -8.48 -17.11
N ILE A 218 22.19 -7.73 -17.91
CA ILE A 218 21.65 -8.25 -19.17
C ILE A 218 22.50 -7.71 -20.33
N LYS A 219 23.67 -8.05 -20.57
CA LYS A 219 24.61 -7.55 -21.60
C LYS A 219 24.03 -7.32 -23.02
N ILE A 220 22.73 -7.47 -23.23
CA ILE A 220 22.02 -7.16 -24.48
C ILE A 220 21.47 -5.74 -24.38
N PRO A 221 21.89 -4.83 -25.27
CA PRO A 221 21.27 -3.50 -25.36
C PRO A 221 19.78 -3.64 -25.66
N LEU A 222 18.91 -2.94 -24.91
CA LEU A 222 17.48 -2.81 -25.25
C LEU A 222 17.28 -2.32 -26.69
N ALA A 223 18.26 -1.63 -27.27
CA ALA A 223 18.28 -1.23 -28.66
C ALA A 223 18.31 -2.41 -29.65
N GLY A 224 18.89 -3.56 -29.27
CA GLY A 224 18.96 -4.76 -30.13
C GLY A 224 17.64 -5.54 -30.23
N VAL A 225 16.69 -5.29 -29.35
CA VAL A 225 15.34 -5.90 -29.42
C VAL A 225 14.41 -4.89 -30.09
N SER A 226 13.91 -5.18 -31.30
CA SER A 226 12.96 -4.29 -31.98
C SER A 226 11.68 -4.12 -31.14
N ILE A 227 11.18 -2.88 -31.05
CA ILE A 227 9.89 -2.60 -30.36
C ILE A 227 8.73 -3.23 -31.13
N LYS A 228 8.86 -3.36 -32.47
CA LYS A 228 7.83 -3.96 -33.32
C LYS A 228 7.68 -5.45 -33.10
N ASP A 229 8.75 -6.12 -32.65
CA ASP A 229 8.79 -7.58 -32.48
C ASP A 229 8.40 -8.05 -31.07
N ALA A 230 8.17 -7.13 -30.14
CA ALA A 230 7.76 -7.43 -28.76
C ALA A 230 6.26 -7.15 -28.59
N SER A 231 5.45 -8.21 -28.48
CA SER A 231 4.00 -8.12 -28.26
C SER A 231 3.55 -8.91 -27.03
N LEU A 232 2.36 -8.56 -26.51
CA LEU A 232 1.73 -9.36 -25.43
C LEU A 232 1.46 -10.81 -25.85
N GLY A 233 1.32 -11.07 -27.16
CA GLY A 233 1.07 -12.38 -27.74
C GLY A 233 2.29 -13.32 -27.68
N ASP A 234 3.51 -12.79 -27.49
CA ASP A 234 4.73 -13.58 -27.38
C ASP A 234 4.79 -14.39 -26.07
N PHE A 235 3.98 -14.01 -25.08
CA PHE A 235 3.94 -14.65 -23.76
C PHE A 235 2.56 -15.25 -23.50
N SER A 236 2.45 -16.56 -23.59
CA SER A 236 1.18 -17.27 -23.34
C SER A 236 0.62 -16.95 -21.97
N GLY A 237 -0.63 -16.46 -21.93
CA GLY A 237 -1.33 -16.14 -20.68
C GLY A 237 -0.96 -14.80 -20.02
N LEU A 238 0.01 -14.03 -20.53
CA LEU A 238 0.45 -12.77 -19.92
C LEU A 238 -0.71 -11.76 -19.80
N ARG A 239 -1.53 -11.60 -20.85
CA ARG A 239 -2.69 -10.70 -20.84
C ARG A 239 -3.69 -11.05 -19.75
N HIS A 240 -4.01 -12.35 -19.61
CA HIS A 240 -4.91 -12.83 -18.57
C HIS A 240 -4.32 -12.62 -17.18
N PHE A 241 -3.03 -12.91 -17.01
CA PHE A 241 -2.33 -12.71 -15.75
C PHE A 241 -2.35 -11.23 -15.30
N LEU A 242 -2.01 -10.29 -16.19
CA LEU A 242 -2.06 -8.85 -15.91
C LEU A 242 -3.47 -8.41 -15.49
N TRP A 243 -4.51 -8.92 -16.16
CA TRP A 243 -5.90 -8.62 -15.84
C TRP A 243 -6.31 -9.12 -14.45
N VAL A 244 -5.96 -10.36 -14.12
CA VAL A 244 -6.24 -10.94 -12.79
C VAL A 244 -5.49 -10.18 -11.69
N THR A 245 -4.21 -9.93 -11.89
CA THR A 245 -3.37 -9.20 -10.92
C THR A 245 -3.86 -7.76 -10.72
N TYR A 246 -4.30 -7.10 -11.80
CA TYR A 246 -4.91 -5.77 -11.75
C TYR A 246 -6.10 -5.73 -10.78
N TRP A 247 -7.08 -6.62 -10.97
CA TRP A 247 -8.26 -6.64 -10.10
C TRP A 247 -7.91 -7.02 -8.67
N GLN A 248 -7.02 -7.98 -8.47
CA GLN A 248 -6.58 -8.40 -7.13
C GLN A 248 -5.92 -7.25 -6.36
N SER A 249 -4.99 -6.52 -6.99
CA SER A 249 -4.31 -5.39 -6.35
C SER A 249 -5.26 -4.23 -6.05
N ASN A 250 -6.19 -3.96 -6.95
CA ASN A 250 -7.12 -2.84 -6.81
C ASN A 250 -8.22 -3.08 -5.77
N LEU A 251 -8.61 -4.32 -5.48
CA LEU A 251 -9.60 -4.64 -4.44
C LEU A 251 -9.21 -4.10 -3.06
N ASP A 252 -7.92 -4.07 -2.73
CA ASP A 252 -7.42 -3.58 -1.43
C ASP A 252 -7.14 -2.08 -1.42
N VAL A 253 -6.81 -1.50 -2.58
CA VAL A 253 -6.31 -0.13 -2.69
C VAL A 253 -7.42 0.87 -3.00
N LEU A 254 -8.30 0.56 -3.95
CA LEU A 254 -9.36 1.46 -4.39
C LEU A 254 -10.32 1.89 -3.27
N PRO A 255 -10.82 1.00 -2.38
CA PRO A 255 -11.73 1.41 -1.32
C PRO A 255 -11.16 2.48 -0.40
N LYS A 256 -9.85 2.43 -0.12
CA LYS A 256 -9.16 3.40 0.75
C LYS A 256 -9.11 4.80 0.14
N HIS A 257 -8.86 4.89 -1.17
CA HIS A 257 -8.83 6.17 -1.87
C HIS A 257 -10.25 6.71 -2.09
N ILE A 258 -11.17 5.86 -2.55
CA ILE A 258 -12.56 6.24 -2.79
C ILE A 258 -13.21 6.78 -1.52
N THR A 259 -13.06 6.11 -0.39
CA THR A 259 -13.67 6.56 0.87
C THR A 259 -13.11 7.88 1.37
N THR A 260 -11.83 8.17 1.16
CA THR A 260 -11.25 9.49 1.51
C THR A 260 -11.81 10.60 0.63
N LEU A 261 -11.94 10.36 -0.69
CA LEU A 261 -12.55 11.34 -1.60
C LEU A 261 -14.04 11.52 -1.33
N LEU A 262 -14.75 10.45 -0.97
CA LEU A 262 -16.16 10.52 -0.56
C LEU A 262 -16.36 11.36 0.69
N VAL A 263 -15.46 11.28 1.67
CA VAL A 263 -15.53 12.18 2.84
C VAL A 263 -15.34 13.63 2.42
N GLY A 264 -14.35 13.91 1.55
CA GLY A 264 -14.18 15.25 1.00
C GLY A 264 -15.42 15.78 0.27
N TYR A 265 -16.07 14.93 -0.52
CA TYR A 265 -17.32 15.27 -1.22
C TYR A 265 -18.52 15.46 -0.30
N LEU A 266 -18.69 14.60 0.72
CA LEU A 266 -19.88 14.58 1.58
C LEU A 266 -19.78 15.58 2.75
N LEU A 267 -18.59 15.74 3.32
CA LEU A 267 -18.39 16.50 4.56
C LEU A 267 -17.46 17.70 4.39
N GLY A 268 -16.57 17.66 3.42
CA GLY A 268 -15.61 18.72 3.15
C GLY A 268 -14.15 18.35 3.39
N PRO A 269 -13.23 19.27 3.02
CA PRO A 269 -11.78 19.01 3.10
C PRO A 269 -11.26 18.77 4.52
N ALA A 270 -11.72 19.53 5.50
CA ALA A 270 -11.26 19.39 6.89
C ALA A 270 -11.48 17.97 7.41
N GLU A 271 -12.67 17.42 7.19
CA GLU A 271 -13.06 16.07 7.59
C GLU A 271 -12.27 15.01 6.84
N ALA A 272 -11.95 15.23 5.56
CA ALA A 272 -11.06 14.36 4.79
C ALA A 272 -9.64 14.33 5.38
N GLY A 273 -9.15 15.46 5.89
CA GLY A 273 -7.90 15.55 6.63
C GLY A 273 -7.94 14.74 7.93
N LEU A 274 -9.00 14.92 8.73
CA LEU A 274 -9.18 14.22 10.02
C LEU A 274 -9.26 12.69 9.84
N ILE A 275 -10.04 12.20 8.88
CA ILE A 275 -10.14 10.74 8.64
C ILE A 275 -8.83 10.16 8.09
N ARG A 276 -8.10 10.93 7.29
CA ARG A 276 -6.77 10.52 6.79
C ARG A 276 -5.79 10.31 7.93
N LEU A 277 -5.68 11.26 8.86
CA LEU A 277 -4.82 11.16 10.04
C LEU A 277 -5.24 9.99 10.93
N ALA A 278 -6.53 9.86 11.22
CA ALA A 278 -7.04 8.76 12.01
C ALA A 278 -6.67 7.39 11.39
N ARG A 279 -6.82 7.26 10.07
CA ARG A 279 -6.45 6.05 9.34
C ARG A 279 -4.93 5.81 9.33
N GLU A 280 -4.13 6.86 9.19
CA GLU A 280 -2.67 6.74 9.20
C GLU A 280 -2.16 6.24 10.55
N ILE A 281 -2.66 6.79 11.66
CA ILE A 281 -2.34 6.33 13.02
C ILE A 281 -2.83 4.88 13.22
N ALA A 282 -4.06 4.55 12.81
CA ALA A 282 -4.59 3.20 12.93
C ALA A 282 -3.78 2.19 12.09
N SER A 283 -3.26 2.59 10.93
CA SER A 283 -2.44 1.72 10.07
C SER A 283 -1.07 1.39 10.65
N MET A 284 -0.51 2.25 11.52
CA MET A 284 0.73 1.95 12.24
C MET A 284 0.59 0.72 13.15
N LEU A 285 -0.61 0.50 13.71
CA LEU A 285 -0.92 -0.71 14.46
C LEU A 285 -0.94 -1.98 13.60
N ALA A 286 -1.25 -1.86 12.32
CA ALA A 286 -1.25 -3.00 11.42
C ALA A 286 0.17 -3.51 11.09
N MET A 287 1.21 -2.72 11.31
CA MET A 287 2.60 -3.12 11.02
C MET A 287 3.06 -4.36 11.81
N PRO A 288 2.93 -4.40 13.17
CA PRO A 288 3.25 -5.60 13.94
C PRO A 288 2.43 -6.83 13.50
N ALA A 289 1.17 -6.62 13.10
CA ALA A 289 0.30 -7.70 12.64
C ALA A 289 0.80 -8.38 11.37
N LEU A 290 1.35 -7.63 10.43
CA LEU A 290 1.95 -8.19 9.22
C LEU A 290 3.11 -9.13 9.55
N LEU A 291 3.89 -8.81 10.58
CA LEU A 291 4.99 -9.65 11.06
C LEU A 291 4.49 -10.94 11.69
N ILE A 292 3.53 -10.81 12.62
CA ILE A 292 2.87 -11.96 13.27
C ILE A 292 2.25 -12.87 12.21
N ARG A 293 1.54 -12.31 11.24
CA ARG A 293 0.91 -13.05 10.15
C ARG A 293 1.92 -13.89 9.36
N GLN A 294 3.09 -13.37 9.04
CA GLN A 294 4.10 -14.10 8.27
C GLN A 294 4.68 -15.28 9.03
N VAL A 295 4.98 -15.11 10.31
CA VAL A 295 5.49 -16.19 11.19
C VAL A 295 4.41 -17.25 11.41
N VAL A 296 3.23 -16.82 11.80
CA VAL A 296 2.10 -17.72 12.11
C VAL A 296 1.63 -18.50 10.89
N PHE A 297 1.70 -17.94 9.67
CA PHE A 297 1.31 -18.65 8.46
C PHE A 297 2.16 -19.93 8.22
N VAL A 298 3.46 -19.86 8.48
CA VAL A 298 4.36 -21.02 8.33
C VAL A 298 3.99 -22.12 9.34
N ASP A 299 3.77 -21.74 10.60
CA ASP A 299 3.40 -22.68 11.66
C ASP A 299 2.01 -23.30 11.45
N LEU A 300 1.05 -22.49 10.98
CA LEU A 300 -0.28 -22.98 10.61
C LEU A 300 -0.22 -23.98 9.44
N THR A 301 0.58 -23.70 8.42
CA THR A 301 0.73 -24.60 7.27
C THR A 301 1.34 -25.93 7.70
N ARG A 302 2.38 -25.90 8.55
CA ARG A 302 3.00 -27.13 9.10
C ARG A 302 2.01 -27.92 9.97
N SER A 303 1.31 -27.24 10.90
CA SER A 303 0.34 -27.87 11.79
C SER A 303 -0.86 -28.48 11.05
N TRP A 304 -1.27 -27.86 9.93
CA TRP A 304 -2.33 -28.39 9.07
C TRP A 304 -1.90 -29.70 8.40
N HIS A 305 -0.72 -29.74 7.78
CA HIS A 305 -0.21 -30.95 7.12
C HIS A 305 0.07 -32.09 8.10
N GLN A 306 0.39 -31.80 9.36
CA GLN A 306 0.61 -32.77 10.41
C GLN A 306 -0.70 -33.23 11.10
N ALA A 307 -1.86 -32.75 10.64
CA ALA A 307 -3.18 -33.00 11.27
C ALA A 307 -3.20 -32.74 12.78
N SER A 308 -2.39 -31.78 13.23
CA SER A 308 -2.18 -31.49 14.66
C SER A 308 -3.33 -30.66 15.24
N ASN A 309 -3.76 -31.04 16.48
CA ASN A 309 -4.68 -30.21 17.27
C ASN A 309 -4.13 -28.80 17.59
N ALA A 310 -2.82 -28.59 17.40
CA ALA A 310 -2.17 -27.30 17.60
C ALA A 310 -2.64 -26.23 16.58
N PHE A 311 -3.15 -26.62 15.42
CA PHE A 311 -3.62 -25.69 14.37
C PHE A 311 -4.67 -24.70 14.89
N ASP A 312 -5.74 -25.20 15.53
CA ASP A 312 -6.79 -24.33 16.08
C ASP A 312 -6.26 -23.46 17.23
N VAL A 313 -5.48 -24.08 18.11
CA VAL A 313 -4.90 -23.37 19.26
C VAL A 313 -4.03 -22.22 18.79
N VAL A 314 -3.18 -22.42 17.78
CA VAL A 314 -2.34 -21.36 17.20
C VAL A 314 -3.20 -20.30 16.54
N ALA A 315 -4.17 -20.68 15.68
CA ALA A 315 -5.04 -19.74 14.99
C ALA A 315 -5.84 -18.84 15.96
N TYR A 316 -6.52 -19.45 16.92
CA TYR A 316 -7.37 -18.71 17.87
C TYR A 316 -6.56 -17.91 18.88
N ARG A 317 -5.49 -18.47 19.46
CA ARG A 317 -4.64 -17.72 20.41
C ARG A 317 -4.00 -16.50 19.74
N THR A 318 -3.52 -16.65 18.53
CA THR A 318 -2.93 -15.49 17.81
C THR A 318 -3.98 -14.46 17.44
N ALA A 319 -5.20 -14.88 17.08
CA ALA A 319 -6.33 -13.96 16.85
C ALA A 319 -6.70 -13.18 18.12
N VAL A 320 -6.78 -13.87 19.28
CA VAL A 320 -7.05 -13.23 20.58
C VAL A 320 -5.92 -12.28 20.99
N LEU A 321 -4.66 -12.67 20.81
CA LEU A 321 -3.51 -11.80 21.09
C LEU A 321 -3.51 -10.55 20.20
N GLY A 322 -3.81 -10.70 18.90
CA GLY A 322 -3.97 -9.57 18.00
C GLY A 322 -5.11 -8.64 18.43
N GLY A 323 -6.26 -9.22 18.78
CA GLY A 323 -7.39 -8.47 19.31
C GLY A 323 -7.08 -7.75 20.63
N ALA A 324 -6.40 -8.41 21.58
CA ALA A 324 -5.99 -7.80 22.84
C ALA A 324 -5.00 -6.64 22.65
N LEU A 325 -4.02 -6.81 21.75
CA LEU A 325 -3.09 -5.73 21.38
C LEU A 325 -3.83 -4.54 20.78
N GLY A 326 -4.74 -4.80 19.83
CA GLY A 326 -5.56 -3.74 19.25
C GLY A 326 -6.41 -3.02 20.26
N LEU A 327 -7.08 -3.76 21.17
CA LEU A 327 -7.92 -3.20 22.23
C LEU A 327 -7.09 -2.31 23.18
N PHE A 328 -5.86 -2.69 23.50
CA PHE A 328 -4.94 -1.86 24.28
C PHE A 328 -4.76 -0.46 23.64
N PHE A 329 -4.57 -0.39 22.34
CA PHE A 329 -4.44 0.89 21.65
C PHE A 329 -5.77 1.66 21.53
N VAL A 330 -6.90 0.95 21.41
CA VAL A 330 -8.23 1.58 21.49
C VAL A 330 -8.39 2.28 22.84
N LEU A 331 -8.02 1.62 23.95
CA LEU A 331 -8.06 2.21 25.28
C LEU A 331 -7.14 3.42 25.42
N ILE A 332 -5.90 3.32 24.89
CA ILE A 332 -4.99 4.48 24.85
C ILE A 332 -5.64 5.65 24.08
N SER A 333 -6.21 5.39 22.90
CA SER A 333 -6.88 6.45 22.14
C SER A 333 -8.09 7.04 22.87
N TYR A 334 -8.85 6.21 23.55
CA TYR A 334 -10.03 6.66 24.29
C TYR A 334 -9.65 7.58 25.46
N PHE A 335 -8.66 7.20 26.28
CA PHE A 335 -8.27 7.95 27.47
C PHE A 335 -7.32 9.11 27.16
N PHE A 336 -6.36 8.89 26.26
CA PHE A 336 -5.27 9.84 25.99
C PHE A 336 -5.33 10.47 24.60
N GLY A 337 -6.33 10.15 23.77
CA GLY A 337 -6.42 10.59 22.38
C GLY A 337 -6.42 12.12 22.24
N GLU A 338 -7.05 12.86 23.13
CA GLU A 338 -7.04 14.33 23.12
C GLU A 338 -5.63 14.89 23.35
N TYR A 339 -4.92 14.37 24.35
CA TYR A 339 -3.55 14.78 24.65
C TYR A 339 -2.60 14.45 23.51
N LEU A 340 -2.77 13.25 22.91
CA LEU A 340 -1.93 12.81 21.80
C LEU A 340 -2.19 13.64 20.53
N LEU A 341 -3.43 13.84 20.15
CA LEU A 341 -3.78 14.63 18.97
C LEU A 341 -3.45 16.11 19.16
N GLY A 342 -3.83 16.68 20.30
CA GLY A 342 -3.55 18.08 20.62
C GLY A 342 -2.06 18.39 20.72
N GLY A 343 -1.29 17.51 21.34
CA GLY A 343 0.17 17.65 21.49
C GLY A 343 0.95 17.48 20.19
N LEU A 344 0.60 16.46 19.38
CA LEU A 344 1.30 16.14 18.14
C LEU A 344 0.86 16.99 16.95
N LEU A 345 -0.45 17.21 16.78
CA LEU A 345 -1.04 17.80 15.59
C LEU A 345 -1.58 19.22 15.81
N GLY A 346 -1.96 19.54 17.05
CA GLY A 346 -2.62 20.79 17.42
C GLY A 346 -4.06 20.58 17.92
N THR A 347 -4.56 21.53 18.68
CA THR A 347 -5.88 21.45 19.33
C THR A 347 -7.05 21.31 18.34
N GLU A 348 -6.88 21.84 17.12
CA GLU A 348 -7.87 21.76 16.04
C GLU A 348 -8.12 20.33 15.54
N PHE A 349 -7.15 19.43 15.74
CA PHE A 349 -7.26 18.03 15.34
C PHE A 349 -7.84 17.11 16.41
N VAL A 350 -8.15 17.63 17.58
CA VAL A 350 -8.80 16.85 18.67
C VAL A 350 -10.17 16.31 18.22
N ALA A 351 -10.85 16.99 17.30
CA ALA A 351 -12.08 16.50 16.68
C ALA A 351 -11.95 15.13 16.01
N ALA A 352 -10.72 14.72 15.61
CA ALA A 352 -10.46 13.40 15.06
C ALA A 352 -10.48 12.26 16.10
N LYS A 353 -10.53 12.55 17.42
CA LYS A 353 -10.48 11.53 18.49
C LYS A 353 -11.51 10.43 18.30
N SER A 354 -12.76 10.80 18.07
CA SER A 354 -13.87 9.84 17.96
C SER A 354 -13.68 8.92 16.75
N VAL A 355 -13.33 9.48 15.58
CA VAL A 355 -13.09 8.66 14.39
C VAL A 355 -11.80 7.85 14.51
N LEU A 356 -10.77 8.37 15.16
CA LEU A 356 -9.53 7.62 15.47
C LEU A 356 -9.82 6.39 16.31
N THR A 357 -10.57 6.54 17.39
CA THR A 357 -10.93 5.43 18.28
C THR A 357 -11.73 4.35 17.53
N LEU A 358 -12.67 4.74 16.66
CA LEU A 358 -13.41 3.80 15.81
C LEU A 358 -12.52 3.13 14.76
N MET A 359 -11.61 3.87 14.13
CA MET A 359 -10.65 3.29 13.18
C MET A 359 -9.68 2.31 13.84
N LEU A 360 -9.24 2.58 15.07
CA LEU A 360 -8.45 1.67 15.87
C LEU A 360 -9.25 0.42 16.27
N LEU A 361 -10.53 0.57 16.57
CA LEU A 361 -11.42 -0.55 16.85
C LEU A 361 -11.62 -1.43 15.60
N ALA A 362 -11.83 -0.83 14.43
CA ALA A 362 -11.87 -1.56 13.16
C ALA A 362 -10.55 -2.31 12.91
N ALA A 363 -9.40 -1.63 13.06
CA ALA A 363 -8.09 -2.25 12.95
C ALA A 363 -7.88 -3.40 13.95
N THR A 364 -8.47 -3.34 15.13
CA THR A 364 -8.45 -4.43 16.12
C THR A 364 -9.15 -5.68 15.59
N PHE A 365 -10.31 -5.54 14.95
CA PHE A 365 -11.00 -6.66 14.32
C PHE A 365 -10.20 -7.22 13.12
N ASP A 366 -9.57 -6.35 12.33
CA ASP A 366 -8.71 -6.78 11.21
C ASP A 366 -7.47 -7.53 11.71
N LEU A 367 -6.88 -7.10 12.83
CA LEU A 367 -5.79 -7.79 13.52
C LEU A 367 -6.20 -9.19 13.96
N ALA A 368 -7.37 -9.33 14.56
CA ALA A 368 -7.92 -10.61 14.98
C ALA A 368 -8.28 -11.50 13.78
N ALA A 369 -8.74 -10.93 12.67
CA ALA A 369 -9.06 -11.67 11.45
C ALA A 369 -7.83 -12.17 10.68
N SER A 370 -6.69 -11.49 10.80
CA SER A 370 -5.46 -11.77 10.03
C SER A 370 -4.93 -13.22 10.19
N PRO A 371 -4.81 -13.81 11.40
CA PRO A 371 -4.41 -15.21 11.57
C PRO A 371 -5.43 -16.20 11.00
N LEU A 372 -6.73 -15.87 11.08
CA LEU A 372 -7.81 -16.71 10.55
C LEU A 372 -7.76 -16.76 9.01
N LEU A 373 -7.43 -15.64 8.37
CA LEU A 373 -7.18 -15.59 6.94
C LEU A 373 -6.02 -16.49 6.54
N SER A 374 -4.92 -16.45 7.30
CA SER A 374 -3.77 -17.33 7.09
C SER A 374 -4.13 -18.81 7.28
N ALA A 375 -4.99 -19.12 8.26
CA ALA A 375 -5.49 -20.46 8.48
C ALA A 375 -6.33 -20.98 7.30
N LEU A 376 -7.23 -20.15 6.75
CA LEU A 376 -8.02 -20.49 5.57
C LEU A 376 -7.12 -20.73 4.33
N TYR A 377 -6.05 -19.97 4.18
CA TYR A 377 -5.08 -20.19 3.09
C TYR A 377 -4.31 -21.50 3.27
N ALA A 378 -3.87 -21.82 4.50
CA ALA A 378 -3.21 -23.09 4.82
C ALA A 378 -4.11 -24.30 4.54
N MET A 379 -5.43 -24.15 4.72
CA MET A 379 -6.46 -25.16 4.41
C MET A 379 -6.84 -25.22 2.92
N GLY A 380 -6.21 -24.44 2.03
CA GLY A 380 -6.55 -24.36 0.61
C GLY A 380 -7.86 -23.65 0.27
N GLN A 381 -8.47 -22.93 1.25
CA GLN A 381 -9.76 -22.25 1.09
C GLN A 381 -9.63 -20.78 0.61
N ALA A 382 -8.61 -20.48 -0.20
CA ALA A 382 -8.31 -19.11 -0.65
C ALA A 382 -9.49 -18.42 -1.36
N LEU A 383 -10.25 -19.15 -2.21
CA LEU A 383 -11.41 -18.59 -2.90
C LEU A 383 -12.56 -18.21 -1.95
N LYS A 384 -12.77 -18.98 -0.89
CA LYS A 384 -13.81 -18.66 0.10
C LYS A 384 -13.39 -17.43 0.93
N ALA A 385 -12.12 -17.35 1.33
CA ALA A 385 -11.57 -16.18 2.00
C ALA A 385 -11.70 -14.92 1.13
N LEU A 386 -11.40 -15.01 -0.17
CA LEU A 386 -11.57 -13.91 -1.12
C LEU A 386 -13.04 -13.47 -1.23
N ARG A 387 -13.99 -14.39 -1.33
CA ARG A 387 -15.44 -14.06 -1.38
C ARG A 387 -15.91 -13.33 -0.12
N ILE A 388 -15.46 -13.78 1.06
CA ILE A 388 -15.76 -13.09 2.34
C ILE A 388 -15.18 -11.67 2.31
N HIS A 389 -13.94 -11.49 1.87
CA HIS A 389 -13.31 -10.17 1.77
C HIS A 389 -14.07 -9.26 0.79
N MET A 390 -14.41 -9.73 -0.39
CA MET A 390 -15.18 -8.95 -1.38
C MET A 390 -16.55 -8.55 -0.84
N LEU A 391 -17.26 -9.47 -0.19
CA LEU A 391 -18.59 -9.20 0.39
C LEU A 391 -18.49 -8.18 1.53
N SER A 392 -17.54 -8.34 2.45
CA SER A 392 -17.34 -7.40 3.55
C SER A 392 -16.94 -6.01 3.05
N THR A 393 -16.10 -5.93 2.01
CA THR A 393 -15.71 -4.65 1.38
C THR A 393 -16.90 -3.98 0.67
N ALA A 394 -17.74 -4.74 -0.04
CA ALA A 394 -18.93 -4.20 -0.69
C ALA A 394 -19.91 -3.64 0.34
N ILE A 395 -20.20 -4.39 1.40
CA ILE A 395 -21.08 -3.95 2.49
C ILE A 395 -20.47 -2.72 3.19
N TYR A 396 -19.17 -2.73 3.47
CA TYR A 396 -18.45 -1.58 4.02
C TYR A 396 -18.65 -0.32 3.19
N LEU A 397 -18.47 -0.39 1.86
CA LEU A 397 -18.61 0.77 0.99
C LEU A 397 -20.05 1.34 0.98
N VAL A 398 -21.05 0.46 0.97
CA VAL A 398 -22.47 0.88 1.05
C VAL A 398 -22.75 1.56 2.41
N LEU A 399 -22.38 0.90 3.51
CA LEU A 399 -22.54 1.45 4.85
C LEU A 399 -21.77 2.76 5.03
N PHE A 400 -20.58 2.84 4.42
CA PHE A 400 -19.74 4.04 4.48
C PHE A 400 -20.47 5.26 3.91
N VAL A 401 -21.05 5.14 2.72
CA VAL A 401 -21.81 6.24 2.10
C VAL A 401 -23.01 6.63 2.96
N VAL A 402 -23.82 5.64 3.38
CA VAL A 402 -25.03 5.90 4.14
C VAL A 402 -24.74 6.50 5.51
N LEU A 403 -23.85 5.86 6.28
CA LEU A 403 -23.55 6.31 7.65
C LEU A 403 -22.77 7.62 7.67
N THR A 404 -21.85 7.84 6.72
CA THR A 404 -21.11 9.11 6.62
C THR A 404 -22.06 10.27 6.31
N LYS A 405 -23.04 10.07 5.43
CA LYS A 405 -24.03 11.11 5.09
C LYS A 405 -24.89 11.50 6.29
N HIS A 406 -25.25 10.56 7.18
CA HIS A 406 -26.16 10.83 8.30
C HIS A 406 -25.44 11.14 9.61
N LEU A 407 -24.27 10.56 9.85
CA LEU A 407 -23.53 10.63 11.13
C LEU A 407 -22.16 11.30 11.00
N GLY A 408 -21.84 11.87 9.84
CA GLY A 408 -20.55 12.50 9.60
C GLY A 408 -19.36 11.56 9.77
N LEU A 409 -18.26 12.05 10.33
CA LEU A 409 -17.03 11.27 10.57
C LEU A 409 -17.24 10.03 11.46
N ILE A 410 -18.15 10.13 12.44
CA ILE A 410 -18.49 8.97 13.29
C ILE A 410 -19.09 7.86 12.44
N GLY A 411 -19.95 8.22 11.47
CA GLY A 411 -20.53 7.27 10.52
C GLY A 411 -19.47 6.54 9.68
N ALA A 412 -18.43 7.26 9.24
CA ALA A 412 -17.31 6.66 8.52
C ALA A 412 -16.55 5.63 9.38
N GLY A 413 -16.30 5.95 10.66
CA GLY A 413 -15.69 5.04 11.62
C GLY A 413 -16.55 3.81 11.93
N LEU A 414 -17.86 4.00 12.13
CA LEU A 414 -18.82 2.91 12.36
C LEU A 414 -18.89 1.96 11.16
N ALA A 415 -18.91 2.50 9.93
CA ALA A 415 -18.89 1.69 8.73
C ALA A 415 -17.64 0.81 8.65
N ALA A 416 -16.46 1.36 9.01
CA ALA A 416 -15.22 0.59 9.08
C ALA A 416 -15.32 -0.55 10.11
N CYS A 417 -15.83 -0.26 11.32
CA CYS A 417 -16.04 -1.29 12.33
C CYS A 417 -16.98 -2.40 11.85
N CYS A 418 -18.11 -2.04 11.23
CA CYS A 418 -19.05 -3.02 10.67
C CYS A 418 -18.41 -3.89 9.61
N GLY A 419 -17.65 -3.31 8.68
CA GLY A 419 -16.92 -4.05 7.65
C GLY A 419 -15.94 -5.05 8.23
N SER A 420 -15.10 -4.61 9.20
CA SER A 420 -14.11 -5.47 9.87
C SER A 420 -14.77 -6.57 10.73
N VAL A 421 -15.90 -6.29 11.40
CA VAL A 421 -16.68 -7.31 12.14
C VAL A 421 -17.27 -8.35 11.19
N ILE A 422 -17.83 -7.94 10.04
CA ILE A 422 -18.36 -8.86 9.04
C ILE A 422 -17.23 -9.75 8.49
N MET A 423 -16.06 -9.17 8.22
CA MET A 423 -14.90 -9.93 7.77
C MET A 423 -14.44 -10.95 8.79
N LEU A 424 -14.27 -10.55 10.06
CA LEU A 424 -13.87 -11.42 11.16
C LEU A 424 -14.89 -12.56 11.38
N SER A 425 -16.17 -12.23 11.47
CA SER A 425 -17.23 -13.23 11.67
C SER A 425 -17.34 -14.20 10.51
N GLY A 426 -17.25 -13.72 9.26
CA GLY A 426 -17.24 -14.55 8.07
C GLY A 426 -16.08 -15.54 8.05
N MET A 427 -14.87 -15.10 8.43
CA MET A 427 -13.69 -15.98 8.52
C MET A 427 -13.83 -17.01 9.64
N LEU A 428 -14.37 -16.63 10.82
CA LEU A 428 -14.63 -17.55 11.92
C LEU A 428 -15.66 -18.64 11.56
N VAL A 429 -16.76 -18.24 10.92
CA VAL A 429 -17.79 -19.19 10.45
C VAL A 429 -17.20 -20.15 9.41
N GLN A 430 -16.45 -19.63 8.44
CA GLN A 430 -15.83 -20.46 7.40
C GLN A 430 -14.81 -21.44 7.97
N LEU A 431 -13.99 -21.02 8.93
CA LEU A 431 -13.01 -21.89 9.58
C LEU A 431 -13.70 -23.04 10.30
N LYS A 432 -14.76 -22.73 11.08
CA LYS A 432 -15.56 -23.76 11.79
C LYS A 432 -16.26 -24.72 10.82
N HIS A 433 -16.79 -24.23 9.69
CA HIS A 433 -17.46 -25.05 8.71
C HIS A 433 -16.51 -26.02 8.00
N THR A 434 -15.33 -25.53 7.58
CA THR A 434 -14.33 -26.36 6.86
C THR A 434 -13.73 -27.46 7.77
N ARG A 435 -13.77 -27.26 9.10
CA ARG A 435 -13.30 -28.28 10.07
C ARG A 435 -14.31 -29.39 10.34
N LYS A 436 -15.60 -29.15 10.09
CA LYS A 436 -16.67 -30.14 10.28
C LYS A 436 -16.88 -31.05 9.06
N THR A 437 -16.39 -30.59 7.90
CA THR A 437 -16.38 -31.36 6.63
C THR A 437 -15.04 -32.00 6.38
#